data_3dd8346416bc555546b3f20c319361db
#
_entry.id   3dd8346416bc555546b3f20c319361db
#
_cell.length_a   1.000
_cell.length_b   1.000
_cell.length_c   1.000
_cell.angle_alpha   90.00
_cell.angle_beta   90.00
_cell.angle_gamma   90.00
#
_symmetry.space_group_name_H-M   'P 1'
#
loop_
_entity.id
_entity.type
_entity.pdbx_description
1 polymer ?
#
loop_
_entity_poly.entity_id
_entity_poly.type
_entity_poly.pdbx_seq_one_letter_code
_entity_poly.pdbx_strand_id
1 'polypeptide(L)'
;TNEALKFDRKRAKGMRLDIAAGTAVRFEPGQSRTVRLTPYLGSRESHGFQAKVSGKLGPIAKVGPSNEGPTRISRAAYAGMFGPTVGDKVRLADTDLFIEVEKDHTIYGEEVKFGGGKVIRDGMGQSQRTRAQGAVDTVITNALILDHWGIVKADVAIVNGRISAIGKAGNPDIQPGVTIPIGPGTDVIAAICAATSASGYESANVTGSRSLRKS
;
A
#
# COMPACT_ATOMS: atom_id res chain seq x y z
N THR A 1 -8.43 20.65 -15.88
CA THR A 1 -7.03 21.14 -15.80
C THR A 1 -7.05 22.64 -15.58
N ASN A 2 -6.25 23.13 -14.63
CA ASN A 2 -6.18 24.55 -14.32
C ASN A 2 -5.63 25.34 -15.53
N GLU A 3 -6.29 26.43 -15.89
CA GLU A 3 -5.90 27.27 -17.03
C GLU A 3 -4.59 28.04 -16.79
N ALA A 4 -4.25 28.27 -15.53
CA ALA A 4 -2.99 28.89 -15.13
C ALA A 4 -1.75 28.05 -15.44
N LEU A 5 -1.91 26.73 -15.65
CA LEU A 5 -0.80 25.86 -16.02
C LEU A 5 -0.47 26.00 -17.51
N LYS A 6 0.76 26.37 -17.82
CA LYS A 6 1.30 26.45 -19.18
C LYS A 6 2.01 25.15 -19.55
N PHE A 7 1.44 24.39 -20.48
CA PHE A 7 2.02 23.15 -21.02
C PHE A 7 1.37 22.81 -22.36
N ASP A 8 1.97 21.88 -23.10
CA ASP A 8 1.40 21.40 -24.37
C ASP A 8 0.16 20.52 -24.13
N ARG A 9 -1.02 21.14 -24.20
CA ARG A 9 -2.30 20.47 -23.94
C ARG A 9 -2.63 19.43 -25.02
N LYS A 10 -2.14 19.60 -26.23
CA LYS A 10 -2.38 18.63 -27.33
C LYS A 10 -1.64 17.33 -27.03
N ARG A 11 -0.37 17.41 -26.63
CA ARG A 11 0.41 16.24 -26.22
C ARG A 11 -0.12 15.56 -24.95
N ALA A 12 -0.69 16.31 -24.02
CA ALA A 12 -1.23 15.78 -22.78
C ALA A 12 -2.63 15.18 -22.93
N LYS A 13 -3.29 15.34 -24.09
CA LYS A 13 -4.64 14.80 -24.31
C LYS A 13 -4.63 13.28 -24.28
N GLY A 14 -5.48 12.68 -23.42
CA GLY A 14 -5.53 11.22 -23.23
C GLY A 14 -4.40 10.65 -22.39
N MET A 15 -3.67 11.50 -21.71
CA MET A 15 -2.57 11.14 -20.80
C MET A 15 -2.90 11.52 -19.36
N ARG A 16 -2.30 10.83 -18.41
CA ARG A 16 -2.29 11.17 -16.99
C ARG A 16 -0.86 11.33 -16.50
N LEU A 17 -0.70 11.95 -15.35
CA LEU A 17 0.61 11.98 -14.69
C LEU A 17 1.03 10.53 -14.35
N ASP A 18 2.29 10.22 -14.62
CA ASP A 18 2.93 8.96 -14.22
C ASP A 18 3.41 9.09 -12.77
N ILE A 19 2.46 8.95 -11.87
CA ILE A 19 2.67 9.04 -10.42
C ILE A 19 1.89 7.92 -9.74
N ALA A 20 2.33 7.53 -8.55
CA ALA A 20 1.67 6.50 -7.78
C ALA A 20 0.19 6.85 -7.51
N ALA A 21 -0.68 5.83 -7.50
CA ALA A 21 -2.09 6.01 -7.21
C ALA A 21 -2.30 6.75 -5.88
N GLY A 22 -3.25 7.69 -5.87
CA GLY A 22 -3.56 8.51 -4.70
C GLY A 22 -2.50 9.58 -4.34
N THR A 23 -1.46 9.78 -5.15
CA THR A 23 -0.53 10.91 -5.01
C THR A 23 -0.94 12.06 -5.91
N ALA A 24 -0.40 13.24 -5.64
CA ALA A 24 -0.59 14.43 -6.45
C ALA A 24 0.72 15.19 -6.63
N VAL A 25 0.85 15.90 -7.73
CA VAL A 25 1.94 16.86 -7.93
C VAL A 25 1.38 18.24 -7.71
N ARG A 26 1.98 18.99 -6.79
CA ARG A 26 1.63 20.37 -6.55
C ARG A 26 2.52 21.27 -7.42
N PHE A 27 1.90 22.23 -8.07
CA PHE A 27 2.55 23.26 -8.86
C PHE A 27 2.34 24.60 -8.17
N GLU A 28 3.44 25.21 -7.72
CA GLU A 28 3.40 26.55 -7.13
C GLU A 28 3.50 27.62 -8.21
N PRO A 29 2.93 28.81 -7.99
CA PRO A 29 3.08 29.93 -8.90
C PRO A 29 4.55 30.23 -9.20
N GLY A 30 4.90 30.38 -10.47
CA GLY A 30 6.27 30.64 -10.90
C GLY A 30 7.20 29.43 -11.00
N GLN A 31 6.79 28.25 -10.56
CA GLN A 31 7.59 27.04 -10.70
C GLN A 31 7.44 26.40 -12.08
N SER A 32 8.56 25.92 -12.61
CA SER A 32 8.59 25.02 -13.77
C SER A 32 8.99 23.63 -13.34
N ARG A 33 8.25 22.62 -13.76
CA ARG A 33 8.53 21.21 -13.46
C ARG A 33 8.36 20.35 -14.72
N THR A 34 9.32 19.47 -14.95
CA THR A 34 9.15 18.39 -15.93
C THR A 34 8.44 17.23 -15.26
N VAL A 35 7.36 16.78 -15.87
CA VAL A 35 6.58 15.63 -15.37
C VAL A 35 6.50 14.55 -16.44
N ARG A 36 6.44 13.29 -16.02
CA ARG A 36 6.16 12.18 -16.93
C ARG A 36 4.66 12.04 -17.10
N LEU A 37 4.27 11.71 -18.33
CA LEU A 37 2.89 11.39 -18.68
C LEU A 37 2.81 9.95 -19.17
N THR A 38 1.75 9.27 -18.80
CA THR A 38 1.42 7.93 -19.27
C THR A 38 0.00 7.94 -19.86
N PRO A 39 -0.28 7.17 -20.93
CA PRO A 39 -1.61 7.16 -21.52
C PRO A 39 -2.65 6.55 -20.56
N TYR A 40 -3.89 7.01 -20.65
CA TYR A 40 -5.01 6.32 -20.04
C TYR A 40 -5.18 4.95 -20.70
N LEU A 41 -5.31 3.92 -19.87
CA LEU A 41 -5.62 2.55 -20.27
C LEU A 41 -7.09 2.22 -19.95
N GLY A 42 -7.49 0.98 -20.15
CA GLY A 42 -8.86 0.51 -19.94
C GLY A 42 -9.81 0.93 -21.07
N SER A 43 -11.04 1.31 -20.74
CA SER A 43 -12.04 1.77 -21.72
C SER A 43 -11.64 3.00 -22.50
N ARG A 44 -10.63 3.73 -22.05
CA ARG A 44 -10.14 4.99 -22.63
C ARG A 44 -11.25 6.02 -22.82
N GLU A 45 -12.06 6.14 -21.80
CA GLU A 45 -13.08 7.18 -21.71
C GLU A 45 -12.71 8.18 -20.64
N SER A 46 -12.97 9.44 -20.89
CA SER A 46 -12.78 10.54 -19.95
C SER A 46 -14.06 11.33 -19.83
N HIS A 47 -14.48 11.64 -18.62
CA HIS A 47 -15.67 12.42 -18.34
C HIS A 47 -15.35 13.52 -17.34
N GLY A 48 -16.01 14.65 -17.47
CA GLY A 48 -15.79 15.82 -16.62
C GLY A 48 -14.84 16.84 -17.23
N PHE A 49 -13.93 17.41 -16.42
CA PHE A 49 -12.96 18.43 -16.84
C PHE A 49 -13.60 19.63 -17.56
N GLN A 50 -14.72 20.14 -17.03
CA GLN A 50 -15.51 21.21 -17.67
C GLN A 50 -16.03 20.81 -19.08
N ALA A 51 -16.29 19.53 -19.32
CA ALA A 51 -16.68 18.96 -20.61
C ALA A 51 -15.72 19.24 -21.79
N LYS A 52 -14.54 19.82 -21.53
CA LYS A 52 -13.53 20.09 -22.57
C LYS A 52 -12.90 18.83 -23.15
N VAL A 53 -12.91 17.73 -22.35
CA VAL A 53 -12.45 16.40 -22.78
C VAL A 53 -13.44 15.39 -22.23
N SER A 54 -14.48 15.06 -22.98
CA SER A 54 -15.48 14.08 -22.57
C SER A 54 -15.69 13.04 -23.67
N GLY A 55 -15.92 11.79 -23.24
CA GLY A 55 -16.15 10.66 -24.11
C GLY A 55 -14.90 9.85 -24.42
N LYS A 56 -14.91 9.12 -25.52
CA LYS A 56 -13.82 8.23 -25.94
C LYS A 56 -12.57 9.03 -26.32
N LEU A 57 -11.45 8.61 -25.76
CA LEU A 57 -10.13 9.12 -26.15
C LEU A 57 -9.68 8.38 -27.42
N GLY A 58 -9.11 9.12 -28.38
CA GLY A 58 -8.58 8.54 -29.59
C GLY A 58 -7.49 7.47 -29.36
N PRO A 59 -7.02 6.78 -30.43
CA PRO A 59 -5.97 5.79 -30.31
C PRO A 59 -4.74 6.37 -29.62
N ILE A 60 -4.01 5.55 -28.91
CA ILE A 60 -2.74 5.93 -28.27
C ILE A 60 -1.80 6.28 -29.42
N ALA A 61 -1.38 7.54 -29.54
CA ALA A 61 -0.23 7.86 -30.37
C ALA A 61 0.91 6.94 -29.89
N LYS A 62 1.58 6.24 -30.80
CA LYS A 62 2.68 5.32 -30.47
C LYS A 62 3.71 6.09 -29.64
N VAL A 63 3.53 6.07 -28.33
CA VAL A 63 4.58 6.40 -27.37
C VAL A 63 5.53 5.23 -27.49
N GLY A 64 6.82 5.52 -27.66
CA GLY A 64 7.84 4.48 -27.83
C GLY A 64 7.69 3.31 -26.85
N PRO A 65 8.44 2.25 -26.97
CA PRO A 65 8.13 0.96 -26.41
C PRO A 65 7.69 1.08 -24.96
N SER A 66 6.37 1.03 -24.75
CA SER A 66 5.82 0.70 -23.45
C SER A 66 6.35 -0.69 -23.16
N ASN A 67 7.05 -0.86 -22.05
CA ASN A 67 7.29 -2.20 -21.51
C ASN A 67 5.91 -2.80 -21.20
N GLU A 68 5.22 -3.32 -22.23
CA GLU A 68 3.91 -3.97 -22.12
C GLU A 68 4.03 -5.38 -21.54
N GLY A 69 5.12 -5.66 -20.85
CA GLY A 69 5.28 -6.86 -20.06
C GLY A 69 4.94 -6.61 -18.59
N PRO A 70 4.69 -7.66 -17.81
CA PRO A 70 4.57 -7.54 -16.38
C PRO A 70 5.82 -6.86 -15.83
N THR A 71 5.64 -5.75 -15.13
CA THR A 71 6.76 -5.04 -14.50
C THR A 71 7.42 -5.97 -13.51
N ARG A 72 8.68 -6.30 -13.75
CA ARG A 72 9.47 -7.13 -12.84
C ARG A 72 10.16 -6.23 -11.84
N ILE A 73 9.98 -6.53 -10.57
CA ILE A 73 10.69 -5.90 -9.46
C ILE A 73 11.59 -6.95 -8.82
N SER A 74 12.77 -6.55 -8.39
CA SER A 74 13.66 -7.50 -7.73
C SER A 74 13.09 -7.92 -6.37
N ARG A 75 13.44 -9.11 -5.91
CA ARG A 75 13.04 -9.63 -4.60
C ARG A 75 13.44 -8.66 -3.48
N ALA A 76 14.68 -8.14 -3.53
CA ALA A 76 15.17 -7.18 -2.56
C ALA A 76 14.37 -5.86 -2.55
N ALA A 77 14.01 -5.33 -3.73
CA ALA A 77 13.19 -4.14 -3.82
C ALA A 77 11.77 -4.36 -3.29
N TYR A 78 11.19 -5.53 -3.55
CA TYR A 78 9.89 -5.92 -3.00
C TYR A 78 9.96 -6.01 -1.47
N ALA A 79 10.93 -6.74 -0.92
CA ALA A 79 11.12 -6.87 0.51
C ALA A 79 11.37 -5.52 1.21
N GLY A 80 12.09 -4.61 0.56
CA GLY A 80 12.30 -3.24 1.07
C GLY A 80 11.02 -2.39 1.12
N MET A 81 10.04 -2.65 0.25
CA MET A 81 8.78 -1.91 0.20
C MET A 81 7.69 -2.53 1.09
N PHE A 82 7.59 -3.84 1.11
CA PHE A 82 6.45 -4.58 1.68
C PHE A 82 6.85 -5.58 2.77
N GLY A 83 8.12 -5.67 3.10
CA GLY A 83 8.67 -6.66 4.00
C GLY A 83 8.91 -8.02 3.32
N PRO A 84 9.44 -9.00 4.07
CA PRO A 84 9.71 -10.33 3.54
C PRO A 84 8.42 -11.03 3.14
N THR A 85 8.53 -11.92 2.16
CA THR A 85 7.45 -12.81 1.73
C THR A 85 7.93 -14.26 1.71
N VAL A 86 7.07 -15.19 1.33
CA VAL A 86 7.37 -16.63 1.34
C VAL A 86 8.71 -16.95 0.66
N GLY A 87 9.56 -17.71 1.37
CA GLY A 87 10.89 -18.11 0.95
C GLY A 87 11.99 -17.06 1.16
N ASP A 88 11.66 -15.88 1.67
CA ASP A 88 12.68 -14.91 2.08
C ASP A 88 13.26 -15.29 3.45
N LYS A 89 14.59 -15.13 3.57
CA LYS A 89 15.32 -15.39 4.80
C LYS A 89 15.55 -14.10 5.56
N VAL A 90 15.16 -14.08 6.81
CA VAL A 90 15.31 -12.95 7.71
C VAL A 90 16.22 -13.32 8.86
N ARG A 91 17.22 -12.50 9.15
CA ARG A 91 18.08 -12.69 10.32
C ARG A 91 17.29 -12.44 11.58
N LEU A 92 17.40 -13.33 12.55
CA LEU A 92 16.70 -13.22 13.84
C LEU A 92 17.50 -12.33 14.79
N ALA A 93 17.13 -11.07 14.86
CA ALA A 93 17.80 -10.06 15.68
C ALA A 93 19.34 -10.06 15.46
N ASP A 94 20.12 -9.98 16.53
CA ASP A 94 21.59 -9.98 16.49
C ASP A 94 22.22 -11.37 16.53
N THR A 95 21.43 -12.41 16.28
CA THR A 95 21.92 -13.80 16.26
C THR A 95 22.41 -14.16 14.85
N ASP A 96 23.10 -15.31 14.72
CA ASP A 96 23.49 -15.89 13.43
C ASP A 96 22.40 -16.79 12.84
N LEU A 97 21.21 -16.78 13.42
CA LEU A 97 20.08 -17.56 12.96
C LEU A 97 19.33 -16.81 11.87
N PHE A 98 18.95 -17.53 10.83
CA PHE A 98 18.06 -17.07 9.79
C PHE A 98 16.78 -17.88 9.82
N ILE A 99 15.67 -17.17 9.79
CA ILE A 99 14.34 -17.76 9.66
C ILE A 99 13.86 -17.57 8.23
N GLU A 100 13.14 -18.53 7.71
CA GLU A 100 12.53 -18.47 6.37
C GLU A 100 11.03 -18.31 6.51
N VAL A 101 10.45 -17.36 5.79
CA VAL A 101 9.00 -17.11 5.81
C VAL A 101 8.29 -18.25 5.10
N GLU A 102 7.44 -18.99 5.81
CA GLU A 102 6.72 -20.15 5.29
C GLU A 102 5.37 -19.77 4.65
N LYS A 103 4.71 -18.76 5.22
CA LYS A 103 3.40 -18.28 4.73
C LYS A 103 3.32 -16.76 4.80
N ASP A 104 2.60 -16.19 3.87
CA ASP A 104 2.26 -14.77 3.84
C ASP A 104 0.74 -14.64 3.68
N HIS A 105 0.07 -14.07 4.66
CA HIS A 105 -1.37 -13.81 4.65
C HIS A 105 -1.72 -12.48 4.03
N THR A 106 -0.72 -11.65 3.72
CA THR A 106 -0.95 -10.35 3.06
C THR A 106 -1.11 -10.55 1.54
N ILE A 107 -1.88 -9.68 0.92
CA ILE A 107 -2.04 -9.64 -0.54
C ILE A 107 -1.43 -8.34 -1.04
N TYR A 108 -0.54 -8.43 -2.04
CA TYR A 108 0.05 -7.27 -2.66
C TYR A 108 -1.01 -6.26 -3.14
N GLY A 109 -0.84 -5.02 -2.74
CA GLY A 109 -1.77 -3.94 -3.07
C GLY A 109 -2.96 -3.79 -2.13
N GLU A 110 -3.15 -4.74 -1.23
CA GLU A 110 -4.20 -4.71 -0.20
C GLU A 110 -3.63 -4.59 1.23
N GLU A 111 -2.32 -4.35 1.33
CA GLU A 111 -1.68 -4.21 2.63
C GLU A 111 -2.28 -3.03 3.39
N VAL A 112 -2.64 -3.29 4.64
CA VAL A 112 -3.11 -2.26 5.57
C VAL A 112 -1.90 -1.46 6.03
N LYS A 113 -1.59 -0.39 5.33
CA LYS A 113 -0.53 0.55 5.70
C LYS A 113 -1.12 1.83 6.25
N PHE A 114 -0.66 2.20 7.42
CA PHE A 114 -0.89 3.53 7.95
C PHE A 114 -0.02 4.54 7.20
N GLY A 115 -0.61 5.62 6.75
CA GLY A 115 0.10 6.74 6.15
C GLY A 115 -0.50 7.22 4.84
N GLY A 116 -0.72 8.51 4.73
CA GLY A 116 -1.21 9.15 3.51
C GLY A 116 -2.62 8.76 3.06
N GLY A 117 -3.41 8.14 3.91
CA GLY A 117 -4.83 7.91 3.71
C GLY A 117 -5.19 6.96 2.58
N LYS A 118 -4.42 5.89 2.34
CA LYS A 118 -4.61 5.14 1.12
C LYS A 118 -5.25 3.78 1.26
N VAL A 119 -4.97 3.04 2.31
CA VAL A 119 -5.55 1.71 2.47
C VAL A 119 -6.57 1.70 3.61
N ILE A 120 -6.29 2.40 4.71
CA ILE A 120 -7.24 2.53 5.82
C ILE A 120 -8.11 3.76 5.56
N ARG A 121 -9.06 3.62 4.67
CA ARG A 121 -10.13 4.58 4.43
C ARG A 121 -11.44 3.88 4.59
N ASP A 122 -12.42 4.66 5.04
CA ASP A 122 -13.81 4.25 5.02
C ASP A 122 -14.23 3.77 3.62
N GLY A 123 -14.82 2.59 3.56
CA GLY A 123 -15.20 1.94 2.31
C GLY A 123 -14.05 1.37 1.48
N MET A 124 -12.81 1.42 1.99
CA MET A 124 -11.64 0.74 1.40
C MET A 124 -11.10 -0.32 2.36
N GLY A 125 -9.94 -0.15 2.94
CA GLY A 125 -9.39 -1.06 3.95
C GLY A 125 -10.10 -0.99 5.31
N GLN A 126 -10.96 -0.02 5.53
CA GLN A 126 -11.80 0.12 6.70
C GLN A 126 -13.27 -0.12 6.34
N SER A 127 -13.93 -1.04 7.03
CA SER A 127 -15.37 -1.27 6.92
C SER A 127 -16.14 -0.34 7.85
N GLN A 128 -17.45 -0.32 7.70
CA GLN A 128 -18.36 0.38 8.61
C GLN A 128 -18.70 -0.43 9.87
N ARG A 129 -18.06 -1.59 10.07
CA ARG A 129 -18.38 -2.47 11.18
C ARG A 129 -17.97 -1.86 12.50
N THR A 130 -18.91 -1.91 13.43
CA THR A 130 -18.66 -1.57 14.83
C THR A 130 -18.02 -2.75 15.57
N ARG A 131 -17.53 -2.52 16.77
CA ARG A 131 -17.03 -3.59 17.64
C ARG A 131 -18.08 -4.68 17.88
N ALA A 132 -19.33 -4.32 18.05
CA ALA A 132 -20.43 -5.27 18.21
C ALA A 132 -20.65 -6.14 16.96
N GLN A 133 -20.21 -5.67 15.81
CA GLN A 133 -20.26 -6.37 14.53
C GLN A 133 -18.94 -7.08 14.18
N GLY A 134 -18.00 -7.16 15.12
CA GLY A 134 -16.77 -7.91 14.98
C GLY A 134 -15.53 -7.10 14.59
N ALA A 135 -15.62 -5.77 14.50
CA ALA A 135 -14.40 -4.96 14.35
C ALA A 135 -13.51 -5.06 15.60
N VAL A 136 -12.21 -5.17 15.39
CA VAL A 136 -11.23 -5.34 16.46
C VAL A 136 -10.85 -4.00 17.11
N ASP A 137 -10.36 -4.05 18.36
CA ASP A 137 -9.95 -2.84 19.06
C ASP A 137 -8.64 -2.29 18.48
N THR A 138 -7.67 -3.18 18.29
CA THR A 138 -6.36 -2.83 17.75
C THR A 138 -5.90 -3.90 16.76
N VAL A 139 -5.24 -3.50 15.70
CA VAL A 139 -4.58 -4.40 14.76
C VAL A 139 -3.13 -4.01 14.59
N ILE A 140 -2.23 -5.01 14.66
CA ILE A 140 -0.83 -4.86 14.27
C ILE A 140 -0.70 -5.44 12.86
N THR A 141 -0.31 -4.63 11.89
CA THR A 141 -0.28 -5.04 10.48
C THR A 141 1.10 -5.43 10.01
N ASN A 142 1.17 -6.37 9.08
CA ASN A 142 2.42 -6.85 8.45
C ASN A 142 3.45 -7.38 9.48
N ALA A 143 3.02 -8.06 10.51
CA ALA A 143 3.91 -8.65 11.50
C ALA A 143 4.57 -9.93 10.96
N LEU A 144 5.88 -10.08 11.18
CA LEU A 144 6.56 -11.36 11.00
C LEU A 144 6.47 -12.12 12.32
N ILE A 145 5.73 -13.21 12.32
CA ILE A 145 5.41 -14.01 13.50
C ILE A 145 6.25 -15.27 13.47
N LEU A 146 7.01 -15.47 14.54
CA LEU A 146 7.76 -16.70 14.81
C LEU A 146 7.07 -17.44 15.94
N ASP A 147 6.49 -18.58 15.64
CA ASP A 147 5.80 -19.42 16.62
C ASP A 147 6.08 -20.90 16.37
N HIS A 148 5.69 -21.77 17.30
CA HIS A 148 5.87 -23.22 17.20
C HIS A 148 5.16 -23.87 16.01
N TRP A 149 4.12 -23.22 15.47
CA TRP A 149 3.34 -23.70 14.31
C TRP A 149 3.83 -23.13 12.97
N GLY A 150 4.85 -22.28 12.99
CA GLY A 150 5.46 -21.77 11.75
C GLY A 150 5.97 -20.34 11.83
N ILE A 151 6.56 -19.91 10.73
CA ILE A 151 7.10 -18.57 10.51
C ILE A 151 6.25 -17.90 9.45
N VAL A 152 5.41 -16.96 9.87
CA VAL A 152 4.40 -16.39 8.97
C VAL A 152 4.38 -14.86 9.02
N LYS A 153 4.08 -14.24 7.90
CA LYS A 153 3.73 -12.83 7.82
C LYS A 153 2.22 -12.71 7.86
N ALA A 154 1.71 -11.97 8.83
CA ALA A 154 0.27 -11.79 9.02
C ALA A 154 -0.03 -10.52 9.82
N ASP A 155 -1.31 -10.19 9.90
CA ASP A 155 -1.81 -9.18 10.81
C ASP A 155 -2.27 -9.83 12.11
N VAL A 156 -2.13 -9.10 13.22
CA VAL A 156 -2.50 -9.56 14.56
C VAL A 156 -3.62 -8.70 15.11
N ALA A 157 -4.74 -9.32 15.41
CA ALA A 157 -5.90 -8.69 16.03
C ALA A 157 -5.83 -8.72 17.54
N ILE A 158 -6.17 -7.60 18.18
CA ILE A 158 -6.24 -7.50 19.64
C ILE A 158 -7.65 -7.00 20.02
N VAL A 159 -8.29 -7.74 20.92
CA VAL A 159 -9.57 -7.41 21.51
C VAL A 159 -9.48 -7.54 23.02
N ASN A 160 -9.90 -6.54 23.76
CA ASN A 160 -9.79 -6.51 25.24
C ASN A 160 -8.37 -6.79 25.75
N GLY A 161 -7.35 -6.27 25.04
CA GLY A 161 -5.95 -6.44 25.40
C GLY A 161 -5.38 -7.84 25.16
N ARG A 162 -6.09 -8.72 24.46
CA ARG A 162 -5.67 -10.09 24.14
C ARG A 162 -5.64 -10.30 22.62
N ILE A 163 -4.70 -11.11 22.17
CA ILE A 163 -4.68 -11.57 20.77
C ILE A 163 -5.94 -12.39 20.52
N SER A 164 -6.75 -11.95 19.57
CA SER A 164 -8.02 -12.59 19.20
C SER A 164 -7.92 -13.36 17.88
N ALA A 165 -7.07 -12.92 16.96
CA ALA A 165 -6.86 -13.59 15.69
C ALA A 165 -5.48 -13.24 15.08
N ILE A 166 -4.98 -14.12 14.23
CA ILE A 166 -3.83 -13.93 13.37
C ILE A 166 -4.31 -14.25 11.95
N GLY A 167 -4.10 -13.33 11.00
CA GLY A 167 -4.59 -13.50 9.63
C GLY A 167 -4.45 -12.27 8.76
N LYS A 168 -5.43 -12.02 7.92
CA LYS A 168 -5.48 -10.84 7.04
C LYS A 168 -6.47 -9.82 7.60
N ALA A 169 -5.98 -8.62 7.87
CA ALA A 169 -6.81 -7.49 8.26
C ALA A 169 -7.31 -6.69 7.06
N GLY A 170 -8.47 -6.07 7.21
CA GLY A 170 -9.01 -5.21 6.18
C GLY A 170 -10.53 -5.06 6.23
N ASN A 171 -11.09 -4.75 5.08
CA ASN A 171 -12.53 -4.62 4.88
C ASN A 171 -13.11 -5.88 4.23
N PRO A 172 -13.81 -6.72 5.00
CA PRO A 172 -14.36 -7.98 4.45
C PRO A 172 -15.45 -7.78 3.41
N ASP A 173 -15.99 -6.56 3.27
CA ASP A 173 -17.07 -6.28 2.33
C ASP A 173 -16.55 -6.10 0.89
N ILE A 174 -15.26 -5.78 0.74
CA ILE A 174 -14.63 -5.56 -0.59
C ILE A 174 -13.34 -6.34 -0.81
N GLN A 175 -12.68 -6.82 0.24
CA GLN A 175 -11.40 -7.52 0.14
C GLN A 175 -11.59 -9.02 0.43
N PRO A 176 -11.21 -9.91 -0.48
CA PRO A 176 -11.30 -11.34 -0.25
C PRO A 176 -10.32 -11.82 0.84
N GLY A 177 -10.72 -12.85 1.58
CA GLY A 177 -9.87 -13.51 2.57
C GLY A 177 -9.60 -12.72 3.84
N VAL A 178 -10.30 -11.62 4.09
CA VAL A 178 -10.20 -10.86 5.34
C VAL A 178 -10.79 -11.68 6.49
N THR A 179 -9.97 -11.91 7.51
CA THR A 179 -10.33 -12.60 8.76
C THR A 179 -10.37 -11.67 9.96
N ILE A 180 -9.80 -10.47 9.82
CA ILE A 180 -9.71 -9.44 10.87
C ILE A 180 -10.37 -8.16 10.35
N PRO A 181 -11.65 -7.92 10.67
CA PRO A 181 -12.34 -6.72 10.23
C PRO A 181 -11.81 -5.45 10.91
N ILE A 182 -11.45 -4.46 10.11
CA ILE A 182 -11.09 -3.12 10.57
C ILE A 182 -12.34 -2.23 10.51
N GLY A 183 -12.66 -1.58 11.60
CA GLY A 183 -13.75 -0.62 11.70
C GLY A 183 -13.29 0.79 12.07
N PRO A 184 -14.20 1.78 12.15
CA PRO A 184 -13.88 3.16 12.47
C PRO A 184 -13.22 3.36 13.84
N GLY A 185 -13.46 2.44 14.79
CA GLY A 185 -12.87 2.47 16.13
C GLY A 185 -11.64 1.59 16.31
N THR A 186 -11.08 1.04 15.24
CA THR A 186 -9.89 0.18 15.31
C THR A 186 -8.62 1.00 15.27
N ASP A 187 -7.76 0.85 16.28
CA ASP A 187 -6.41 1.39 16.25
C ASP A 187 -5.50 0.52 15.39
N VAL A 188 -4.74 1.14 14.49
CA VAL A 188 -3.83 0.43 13.59
C VAL A 188 -2.39 0.75 13.90
N ILE A 189 -1.61 -0.30 14.18
CA ILE A 189 -0.17 -0.25 14.43
C ILE A 189 0.53 -0.93 13.26
N ALA A 190 1.31 -0.18 12.49
CA ALA A 190 2.14 -0.76 11.44
C ALA A 190 3.38 -1.42 12.05
N ALA A 191 3.51 -2.73 11.93
CA ALA A 191 4.77 -3.40 12.18
C ALA A 191 5.63 -3.24 10.92
N ILE A 192 6.69 -2.43 11.01
CA ILE A 192 7.70 -2.37 9.97
C ILE A 192 8.68 -3.51 10.26
N CYS A 193 8.47 -4.67 9.64
CA CYS A 193 9.52 -5.67 9.54
C CYS A 193 10.56 -5.15 8.55
N ALA A 194 11.60 -4.50 9.05
CA ALA A 194 12.80 -4.30 8.27
C ALA A 194 13.46 -5.67 8.06
N ALA A 195 13.22 -6.27 6.90
CA ALA A 195 13.96 -7.44 6.48
C ALA A 195 15.37 -7.00 6.10
N THR A 196 16.33 -7.32 6.92
CA THR A 196 17.72 -7.31 6.50
C THR A 196 17.95 -8.55 5.63
N SER A 197 18.01 -8.34 4.31
CA SER A 197 18.45 -9.40 3.42
C SER A 197 19.89 -9.78 3.74
N ALA A 198 20.25 -11.06 3.56
CA ALA A 198 21.60 -11.63 3.81
C ALA A 198 22.73 -10.96 3.00
N SER A 199 22.47 -9.93 2.22
CA SER A 199 23.43 -9.15 1.43
C SER A 199 23.67 -7.75 2.01
N GLY A 200 23.88 -7.63 3.34
CA GLY A 200 24.57 -6.47 3.92
C GLY A 200 23.77 -5.19 4.10
N TYR A 201 22.53 -5.26 4.60
CA TYR A 201 21.81 -4.08 5.08
C TYR A 201 21.78 -4.03 6.60
N GLU A 202 22.19 -2.88 7.14
CA GLU A 202 22.19 -2.59 8.57
C GLU A 202 20.78 -2.60 9.16
N SER A 203 20.69 -3.06 10.40
CA SER A 203 19.47 -3.16 11.21
C SER A 203 18.74 -1.83 11.33
N ALA A 204 17.50 -1.78 10.87
CA ALA A 204 16.60 -0.69 11.21
C ALA A 204 15.92 -0.99 12.56
N ASN A 205 16.19 -0.15 13.55
CA ASN A 205 15.54 -0.18 14.86
C ASN A 205 14.03 0.00 14.74
N VAL A 206 13.28 -0.85 15.41
CA VAL A 206 11.85 -0.68 15.65
C VAL A 206 11.66 0.49 16.60
N THR A 207 11.51 1.69 16.08
CA THR A 207 11.05 2.84 16.85
C THR A 207 9.55 2.96 16.73
N GLY A 208 8.84 2.35 17.66
CA GLY A 208 7.42 2.62 17.87
C GLY A 208 7.25 4.05 18.35
N SER A 209 6.84 4.96 17.49
CA SER A 209 6.43 6.30 17.90
C SER A 209 5.05 6.21 18.55
N ARG A 210 5.05 6.17 19.87
CA ARG A 210 3.85 6.28 20.68
C ARG A 210 3.45 7.76 20.72
N SER A 211 2.49 8.17 19.92
CA SER A 211 1.82 9.46 20.10
C SER A 211 0.84 9.34 21.26
N LEU A 212 1.30 9.73 22.46
CA LEU A 212 0.43 9.96 23.59
C LEU A 212 -0.28 11.31 23.39
N ARG A 213 -1.56 11.30 23.03
CA ARG A 213 -2.41 12.47 23.26
C ARG A 213 -2.71 12.52 24.75
N LYS A 214 -2.24 13.57 25.41
CA LYS A 214 -2.75 13.98 26.71
C LYS A 214 -4.05 14.75 26.49
N SER A 215 -5.05 14.37 27.27
CA SER A 215 -6.31 15.07 27.51
C SER A 215 -6.13 16.52 27.87
#